data_3abcb428d243a630f90af8be36b69910
#
_entry.id   3abcb428d243a630f90af8be36b69910
#
_cell.length_a   1.000
_cell.length_b   1.000
_cell.length_c   1.000
_cell.angle_alpha   90.00
_cell.angle_beta   90.00
_cell.angle_gamma   90.00
#
_symmetry.space_group_name_H-M   'P 1'
#
loop_
_entity.id
_entity.type
_entity.pdbx_description
1 polymer ?
#
loop_
_entity_poly.entity_id
_entity_poly.type
_entity_poly.pdbx_seq_one_letter_code
_entity_poly.pdbx_strand_id
1 'polypeptide(L)'
;NETYSQLVENDYVNADKYPNTGFSLNVNKASYSNVRRFINMQSAVPPDAVRMEEMINYFNLHYREPEGADLFRLESQLTSCPWDMEKALLVVNVNARKVDLSRIPPSNFVFLIDASGSMDMPNKLPLLKAAFQLFVKNLRPIDTISIVTYGGTVGIWLQPTSGAEKEKITKSIEELTAIGDTPGQSAIMAAYTLANKTFIKGGSNRVILATDGDFNVGAASEKELEELITKERQSGVYLTCLGVGMGNFKDSKLETLAKKGNGNYAYIDDLKEAEKVLVKELTQTFYAVADDVFMNIQFNPKLIKEYRLIGFDNRRDAVADSTIDLEGGELGSGNSVLAYFEIVPGSDQLFKD
;
A
#
# COMPACT_ATOMS: atom_id res chain seq x y z
N ASN A 1 7.48 13.74 17.08
CA ASN A 1 6.56 14.42 16.15
C ASN A 1 6.30 13.50 14.95
N GLU A 2 5.03 13.21 14.72
CA GLU A 2 4.59 12.43 13.56
C GLU A 2 4.71 13.27 12.29
N THR A 3 4.96 12.62 11.13
CA THR A 3 5.07 13.30 9.83
C THR A 3 4.13 12.67 8.83
N TYR A 4 3.43 13.52 8.08
CA TYR A 4 2.51 13.17 7.01
C TYR A 4 2.89 13.95 5.75
N SER A 5 2.64 13.39 4.58
CA SER A 5 2.76 14.11 3.32
C SER A 5 1.68 15.20 3.28
N GLN A 6 2.05 16.41 2.86
CA GLN A 6 1.08 17.48 2.71
C GLN A 6 -0.03 17.07 1.74
N LEU A 7 -1.26 17.17 2.21
CA LEU A 7 -2.44 16.92 1.38
C LEU A 7 -2.66 18.11 0.44
N VAL A 8 -2.66 17.85 -0.85
CA VAL A 8 -3.01 18.85 -1.87
C VAL A 8 -4.21 18.33 -2.64
N GLU A 9 -5.35 19.03 -2.51
CA GLU A 9 -6.54 18.68 -3.29
C GLU A 9 -6.33 18.99 -4.78
N ASN A 10 -6.87 18.13 -5.63
CA ASN A 10 -6.86 18.36 -7.07
C ASN A 10 -7.76 19.55 -7.44
N ASP A 11 -7.29 20.37 -8.36
CA ASP A 11 -8.08 21.45 -8.96
C ASP A 11 -9.08 20.91 -10.00
N TYR A 12 -10.10 21.71 -10.31
CA TYR A 12 -10.95 21.46 -11.48
C TYR A 12 -10.16 21.63 -12.76
N VAL A 13 -10.37 20.69 -13.68
CA VAL A 13 -9.70 20.64 -14.97
C VAL A 13 -10.72 20.85 -16.08
N ASN A 14 -10.46 21.78 -16.99
CA ASN A 14 -11.30 22.05 -18.15
C ASN A 14 -11.18 20.88 -19.15
N ALA A 15 -12.31 20.23 -19.45
CA ALA A 15 -12.35 19.04 -20.29
C ALA A 15 -12.10 19.32 -21.80
N ASP A 16 -12.38 20.54 -22.28
CA ASP A 16 -12.09 20.91 -23.67
C ASP A 16 -10.58 21.06 -23.89
N LYS A 17 -9.88 21.60 -22.90
CA LYS A 17 -8.43 21.78 -22.95
C LYS A 17 -7.64 20.52 -22.61
N TYR A 18 -8.14 19.74 -21.64
CA TYR A 18 -7.51 18.52 -21.13
C TYR A 18 -8.55 17.40 -21.01
N PRO A 19 -8.92 16.77 -22.12
CA PRO A 19 -9.96 15.72 -22.09
C PRO A 19 -9.51 14.42 -21.42
N ASN A 20 -8.20 14.20 -21.32
CA ASN A 20 -7.63 12.98 -20.73
C ASN A 20 -7.10 13.22 -19.32
N THR A 21 -7.30 12.25 -18.44
CA THR A 21 -6.70 12.23 -17.10
C THR A 21 -6.34 10.81 -16.72
N GLY A 22 -5.34 10.65 -15.85
CA GLY A 22 -4.91 9.34 -15.40
C GLY A 22 -4.47 9.35 -13.94
N PHE A 23 -4.52 8.19 -13.30
CA PHE A 23 -4.06 7.98 -11.93
C PHE A 23 -3.67 6.51 -11.73
N SER A 24 -2.75 6.27 -10.78
CA SER A 24 -2.36 4.92 -10.38
C SER A 24 -3.48 4.22 -9.62
N LEU A 25 -3.70 2.93 -9.89
CA LEU A 25 -4.70 2.11 -9.19
C LEU A 25 -4.19 1.54 -7.86
N ASN A 26 -2.97 1.86 -7.46
CA ASN A 26 -2.47 1.47 -6.14
C ASN A 26 -3.06 2.39 -5.07
N VAL A 27 -3.87 1.83 -4.18
CA VAL A 27 -4.48 2.53 -3.06
C VAL A 27 -4.11 1.83 -1.77
N ASN A 28 -3.39 2.54 -0.91
CA ASN A 28 -3.09 2.09 0.44
C ASN A 28 -4.33 2.19 1.34
N LYS A 29 -4.25 1.60 2.54
CA LYS A 29 -5.35 1.61 3.52
C LYS A 29 -4.91 2.15 4.89
N ALA A 30 -3.71 2.69 4.98
CA ALA A 30 -3.11 3.13 6.24
C ALA A 30 -3.82 4.32 6.87
N SER A 31 -4.34 5.24 6.05
CA SER A 31 -5.02 6.45 6.54
C SER A 31 -6.20 6.13 7.46
N TYR A 32 -7.06 5.17 7.09
CA TYR A 32 -8.25 4.83 7.88
C TYR A 32 -7.89 4.33 9.29
N SER A 33 -7.01 3.34 9.40
CA SER A 33 -6.60 2.79 10.70
C SER A 33 -5.84 3.82 11.54
N ASN A 34 -5.06 4.69 10.90
CA ASN A 34 -4.38 5.79 11.57
C ASN A 34 -5.36 6.85 12.11
N VAL A 35 -6.35 7.25 11.32
CA VAL A 35 -7.44 8.16 11.77
C VAL A 35 -8.22 7.54 12.93
N ARG A 36 -8.57 6.24 12.83
CA ARG A 36 -9.25 5.50 13.90
C ARG A 36 -8.44 5.52 15.20
N ARG A 37 -7.12 5.37 15.12
CA ARG A 37 -6.22 5.49 16.27
C ARG A 37 -6.35 6.85 16.96
N PHE A 38 -6.29 7.96 16.21
CA PHE A 38 -6.46 9.30 16.77
C PHE A 38 -7.80 9.46 17.48
N ILE A 39 -8.89 8.99 16.84
CA ILE A 39 -10.24 9.04 17.44
C ILE A 39 -10.30 8.24 18.74
N ASN A 40 -9.77 7.02 18.76
CA ASN A 40 -9.76 6.16 19.94
C ASN A 40 -8.95 6.79 21.10
N MET A 41 -7.94 7.58 20.77
CA MET A 41 -7.12 8.32 21.75
C MET A 41 -7.74 9.67 22.14
N GLN A 42 -8.90 10.03 21.62
CA GLN A 42 -9.53 11.35 21.81
C GLN A 42 -8.61 12.51 21.42
N SER A 43 -7.77 12.30 20.41
CA SER A 43 -6.82 13.27 19.89
C SER A 43 -7.31 13.84 18.55
N ALA A 44 -6.94 15.11 18.29
CA ALA A 44 -7.26 15.71 16.99
C ALA A 44 -6.52 15.00 15.86
N VAL A 45 -7.23 14.70 14.77
CA VAL A 45 -6.66 14.11 13.58
C VAL A 45 -5.96 15.20 12.76
N PRO A 46 -4.67 15.05 12.44
CA PRO A 46 -4.01 15.98 11.52
C PRO A 46 -4.70 15.92 10.14
N PRO A 47 -5.01 17.05 9.50
CA PRO A 47 -5.62 17.04 8.17
C PRO A 47 -4.84 16.22 7.14
N ASP A 48 -3.53 16.32 7.15
CA ASP A 48 -2.63 15.60 6.24
C ASP A 48 -2.60 14.07 6.46
N ALA A 49 -3.16 13.57 7.57
CA ALA A 49 -3.33 12.14 7.81
C ALA A 49 -4.55 11.55 7.10
N VAL A 50 -5.44 12.39 6.52
CA VAL A 50 -6.72 11.97 5.93
C VAL A 50 -6.60 11.92 4.41
N ARG A 51 -6.16 10.79 3.87
CA ARG A 51 -6.11 10.54 2.42
C ARG A 51 -7.47 10.02 1.95
N MET A 52 -8.16 10.80 1.15
CA MET A 52 -9.55 10.53 0.75
C MET A 52 -9.69 9.21 0.00
N GLU A 53 -8.81 8.92 -0.93
CA GLU A 53 -8.79 7.66 -1.69
C GLU A 53 -8.62 6.44 -0.78
N GLU A 54 -7.81 6.54 0.28
CA GLU A 54 -7.62 5.46 1.24
C GLU A 54 -8.84 5.27 2.15
N MET A 55 -9.50 6.37 2.54
CA MET A 55 -10.73 6.31 3.33
C MET A 55 -11.87 5.63 2.55
N ILE A 56 -12.04 5.98 1.28
CA ILE A 56 -13.06 5.42 0.38
C ILE A 56 -12.79 3.93 0.13
N ASN A 57 -11.53 3.54 -0.03
CA ASN A 57 -11.11 2.20 -0.41
C ASN A 57 -10.74 1.29 0.76
N TYR A 58 -10.90 1.74 2.00
CA TYR A 58 -10.60 0.90 3.15
C TYR A 58 -11.49 -0.34 3.24
N PHE A 59 -12.77 -0.20 2.87
CA PHE A 59 -13.73 -1.30 2.79
C PHE A 59 -13.88 -1.78 1.35
N ASN A 60 -13.85 -3.08 1.13
CA ASN A 60 -14.04 -3.70 -0.17
C ASN A 60 -15.54 -3.93 -0.47
N LEU A 61 -16.34 -2.85 -0.46
CA LEU A 61 -17.80 -2.91 -0.43
C LEU A 61 -18.45 -3.23 -1.78
N HIS A 62 -17.79 -2.92 -2.90
CA HIS A 62 -18.37 -3.01 -4.25
C HIS A 62 -17.68 -4.06 -5.11
N TYR A 63 -17.04 -5.05 -4.47
CA TYR A 63 -16.36 -6.09 -5.23
C TYR A 63 -17.34 -6.93 -6.04
N ARG A 64 -17.03 -7.03 -7.34
CA ARG A 64 -17.70 -7.95 -8.29
C ARG A 64 -16.63 -8.73 -9.04
N GLU A 65 -16.78 -10.05 -9.07
CA GLU A 65 -15.83 -10.91 -9.78
C GLU A 65 -15.84 -10.59 -11.29
N PRO A 66 -14.66 -10.46 -11.93
CA PRO A 66 -14.56 -10.38 -13.39
C PRO A 66 -15.13 -11.62 -14.07
N GLU A 67 -15.74 -11.43 -15.24
CA GLU A 67 -16.39 -12.51 -15.98
C GLU A 67 -15.37 -13.34 -16.79
N GLY A 68 -15.72 -14.58 -17.07
CA GLY A 68 -14.94 -15.46 -17.94
C GLY A 68 -13.46 -15.55 -17.52
N ALA A 69 -12.55 -15.21 -18.44
CA ALA A 69 -11.10 -15.21 -18.22
C ALA A 69 -10.52 -13.82 -17.94
N ASP A 70 -11.34 -12.78 -17.85
CA ASP A 70 -10.89 -11.41 -17.66
C ASP A 70 -10.19 -11.23 -16.29
N LEU A 71 -9.10 -10.48 -16.28
CA LEU A 71 -8.37 -10.16 -15.06
C LEU A 71 -9.03 -9.03 -14.28
N PHE A 72 -9.76 -8.14 -14.99
CA PHE A 72 -10.39 -6.97 -14.40
C PHE A 72 -11.84 -6.87 -14.83
N ARG A 73 -12.65 -6.30 -13.93
CA ARG A 73 -13.99 -5.80 -14.23
C ARG A 73 -14.00 -4.30 -13.98
N LEU A 74 -14.40 -3.54 -15.00
CA LEU A 74 -14.54 -2.09 -14.94
C LEU A 74 -16.02 -1.74 -14.96
N GLU A 75 -16.47 -0.92 -14.01
CA GLU A 75 -17.82 -0.40 -13.93
C GLU A 75 -17.77 1.11 -13.68
N SER A 76 -18.76 1.84 -14.21
CA SER A 76 -18.91 3.26 -13.93
C SER A 76 -20.37 3.60 -13.69
N GLN A 77 -20.59 4.58 -12.83
CA GLN A 77 -21.92 5.09 -12.51
C GLN A 77 -21.86 6.60 -12.36
N LEU A 78 -22.83 7.30 -12.97
CA LEU A 78 -23.04 8.72 -12.77
C LEU A 78 -24.21 8.91 -11.79
N THR A 79 -24.03 9.81 -10.81
CA THR A 79 -25.06 10.16 -9.83
C THR A 79 -25.01 11.65 -9.52
N SER A 80 -26.02 12.20 -8.83
CA SER A 80 -25.98 13.57 -8.32
C SER A 80 -24.86 13.72 -7.27
N CYS A 81 -24.21 14.89 -7.25
CA CYS A 81 -23.24 15.21 -6.23
C CYS A 81 -23.94 15.58 -4.93
N PRO A 82 -23.73 14.87 -3.79
CA PRO A 82 -24.47 15.11 -2.55
C PRO A 82 -24.25 16.47 -1.91
N TRP A 83 -23.12 17.12 -2.20
CA TRP A 83 -22.73 18.42 -1.61
C TRP A 83 -22.87 19.61 -2.58
N ASP A 84 -23.22 19.34 -3.85
CA ASP A 84 -23.40 20.38 -4.87
C ASP A 84 -24.38 19.91 -5.95
N MET A 85 -25.60 20.40 -5.89
CA MET A 85 -26.70 19.99 -6.78
C MET A 85 -26.49 20.39 -8.26
N GLU A 86 -25.56 21.27 -8.56
CA GLU A 86 -25.23 21.68 -9.93
C GLU A 86 -24.18 20.75 -10.57
N LYS A 87 -23.67 19.77 -9.81
CA LYS A 87 -22.66 18.84 -10.23
C LYS A 87 -23.15 17.40 -10.21
N ALA A 88 -22.48 16.57 -10.97
CA ALA A 88 -22.59 15.11 -10.89
C ALA A 88 -21.36 14.50 -10.22
N LEU A 89 -21.51 13.27 -9.74
CA LEU A 89 -20.44 12.44 -9.22
C LEU A 89 -20.30 11.22 -10.12
N LEU A 90 -19.19 11.10 -10.83
CA LEU A 90 -18.81 9.90 -11.56
C LEU A 90 -18.06 8.96 -10.66
N VAL A 91 -18.58 7.76 -10.48
CA VAL A 91 -17.93 6.68 -9.73
C VAL A 91 -17.34 5.70 -10.74
N VAL A 92 -16.05 5.41 -10.60
CA VAL A 92 -15.37 4.37 -11.40
C VAL A 92 -14.93 3.28 -10.44
N ASN A 93 -15.27 2.03 -10.73
CA ASN A 93 -14.92 0.86 -9.94
C ASN A 93 -14.13 -0.13 -10.79
N VAL A 94 -12.95 -0.51 -10.30
CA VAL A 94 -12.09 -1.53 -10.91
C VAL A 94 -11.97 -2.70 -9.95
N ASN A 95 -12.39 -3.88 -10.37
CA ASN A 95 -12.30 -5.10 -9.58
C ASN A 95 -11.26 -6.05 -10.20
N ALA A 96 -10.29 -6.48 -9.42
CA ALA A 96 -9.31 -7.47 -9.81
C ALA A 96 -9.80 -8.88 -9.49
N ARG A 97 -9.50 -9.84 -10.37
CA ARG A 97 -9.84 -11.25 -10.17
C ARG A 97 -9.25 -11.81 -8.88
N LYS A 98 -10.02 -12.61 -8.16
CA LYS A 98 -9.49 -13.42 -7.06
C LYS A 98 -8.66 -14.57 -7.61
N VAL A 99 -7.43 -14.69 -7.14
CA VAL A 99 -6.60 -15.85 -7.45
C VAL A 99 -6.81 -16.94 -6.41
N ASP A 100 -6.77 -18.16 -6.87
CA ASP A 100 -6.80 -19.33 -6.00
C ASP A 100 -5.41 -19.54 -5.39
N LEU A 101 -5.31 -19.47 -4.07
CA LEU A 101 -4.06 -19.67 -3.32
C LEU A 101 -3.34 -20.98 -3.67
N SER A 102 -4.08 -22.03 -4.07
CA SER A 102 -3.50 -23.31 -4.48
C SER A 102 -2.72 -23.22 -5.80
N ARG A 103 -3.00 -22.22 -6.62
CA ARG A 103 -2.39 -21.98 -7.93
C ARG A 103 -1.31 -20.90 -7.91
N ILE A 104 -1.18 -20.18 -6.81
CA ILE A 104 -0.14 -19.16 -6.65
C ILE A 104 1.21 -19.85 -6.52
N PRO A 105 2.22 -19.43 -7.30
CA PRO A 105 3.59 -19.92 -7.15
C PRO A 105 4.12 -19.74 -5.72
N PRO A 106 5.20 -20.45 -5.33
CA PRO A 106 5.83 -20.26 -4.04
C PRO A 106 6.22 -18.81 -3.78
N SER A 107 6.13 -18.38 -2.54
CA SER A 107 6.51 -17.05 -2.11
C SER A 107 7.76 -17.06 -1.26
N ASN A 108 8.61 -16.05 -1.47
CA ASN A 108 9.79 -15.76 -0.67
C ASN A 108 9.53 -14.47 0.10
N PHE A 109 9.28 -14.59 1.41
CA PHE A 109 9.03 -13.47 2.31
C PHE A 109 10.27 -13.21 3.18
N VAL A 110 10.79 -12.00 3.12
CA VAL A 110 11.85 -11.55 4.01
C VAL A 110 11.27 -10.48 4.94
N PHE A 111 11.02 -10.83 6.18
CA PHE A 111 10.59 -9.87 7.20
C PHE A 111 11.80 -9.06 7.64
N LEU A 112 11.69 -7.74 7.50
CA LEU A 112 12.63 -6.77 8.04
C LEU A 112 11.96 -6.08 9.23
N ILE A 113 12.35 -6.50 10.43
CA ILE A 113 11.68 -6.09 11.67
C ILE A 113 12.53 -5.11 12.44
N ASP A 114 11.95 -3.96 12.74
CA ASP A 114 12.51 -3.01 13.69
C ASP A 114 12.47 -3.61 15.10
N ALA A 115 13.63 -3.84 15.65
CA ALA A 115 13.83 -4.28 17.03
C ALA A 115 14.61 -3.23 17.86
N SER A 116 14.56 -1.95 17.46
CA SER A 116 15.16 -0.86 18.20
C SER A 116 14.48 -0.64 19.56
N GLY A 117 15.14 0.04 20.48
CA GLY A 117 14.63 0.30 21.82
C GLY A 117 13.29 1.05 21.82
N SER A 118 13.02 1.90 20.81
CA SER A 118 11.75 2.60 20.64
C SER A 118 10.56 1.67 20.39
N MET A 119 10.83 0.43 19.96
CA MET A 119 9.81 -0.60 19.67
C MET A 119 9.32 -1.36 20.92
N ASP A 120 9.87 -1.11 22.08
CA ASP A 120 9.49 -1.75 23.35
C ASP A 120 8.20 -1.11 23.95
N MET A 121 7.13 -1.11 23.16
CA MET A 121 5.82 -0.64 23.60
C MET A 121 4.75 -1.63 23.14
N PRO A 122 3.63 -1.79 23.90
CA PRO A 122 2.58 -2.78 23.61
C PRO A 122 1.99 -2.66 22.20
N ASN A 123 1.91 -1.45 21.66
CA ASN A 123 1.38 -1.13 20.33
C ASN A 123 2.46 -1.12 19.21
N LYS A 124 3.64 -1.65 19.47
CA LYS A 124 4.77 -1.75 18.53
C LYS A 124 5.24 -3.20 18.39
N LEU A 125 6.44 -3.58 18.84
CA LEU A 125 6.96 -4.93 18.65
C LEU A 125 6.06 -6.03 19.22
N PRO A 126 5.46 -5.93 20.41
CA PRO A 126 4.51 -6.94 20.90
C PRO A 126 3.30 -7.12 19.97
N LEU A 127 2.73 -6.04 19.43
CA LEU A 127 1.65 -6.10 18.46
C LEU A 127 2.10 -6.76 17.15
N LEU A 128 3.28 -6.40 16.64
CA LEU A 128 3.86 -7.03 15.44
C LEU A 128 4.12 -8.51 15.63
N LYS A 129 4.62 -8.95 16.78
CA LYS A 129 4.80 -10.37 17.09
C LYS A 129 3.48 -11.14 17.00
N ALA A 130 2.42 -10.62 17.60
CA ALA A 130 1.08 -11.21 17.51
C ALA A 130 0.55 -11.21 16.07
N ALA A 131 0.77 -10.14 15.32
CA ALA A 131 0.40 -10.01 13.90
C ALA A 131 1.11 -11.05 13.03
N PHE A 132 2.42 -11.21 13.19
CA PHE A 132 3.20 -12.18 12.43
C PHE A 132 2.87 -13.62 12.78
N GLN A 133 2.50 -13.92 14.02
CA GLN A 133 1.97 -15.25 14.38
C GLN A 133 0.67 -15.58 13.63
N LEU A 134 -0.22 -14.59 13.43
CA LEU A 134 -1.41 -14.75 12.59
C LEU A 134 -1.03 -15.03 11.12
N PHE A 135 -0.04 -14.31 10.58
CA PHE A 135 0.47 -14.54 9.24
C PHE A 135 1.05 -15.96 9.07
N VAL A 136 1.91 -16.40 10.00
CA VAL A 136 2.55 -17.72 9.97
C VAL A 136 1.54 -18.86 9.93
N LYS A 137 0.40 -18.74 10.60
CA LYS A 137 -0.68 -19.75 10.53
C LYS A 137 -1.17 -19.99 9.12
N ASN A 138 -1.13 -18.96 8.25
CA ASN A 138 -1.61 -19.00 6.88
C ASN A 138 -0.50 -19.28 5.83
N LEU A 139 0.76 -19.36 6.24
CA LEU A 139 1.85 -19.75 5.34
C LEU A 139 1.62 -21.14 4.77
N ARG A 140 1.89 -21.29 3.47
CA ARG A 140 1.85 -22.57 2.79
C ARG A 140 3.20 -23.28 2.99
N PRO A 141 3.22 -24.62 3.00
CA PRO A 141 4.48 -25.39 3.09
C PRO A 141 5.51 -25.04 2.02
N ILE A 142 5.06 -24.60 0.84
CA ILE A 142 5.90 -24.22 -0.31
C ILE A 142 6.47 -22.82 -0.20
N ASP A 143 5.99 -21.97 0.72
CA ASP A 143 6.50 -20.62 0.93
C ASP A 143 7.76 -20.67 1.81
N THR A 144 8.63 -19.68 1.62
CA THR A 144 9.84 -19.51 2.43
C THR A 144 9.75 -18.20 3.20
N ILE A 145 10.14 -18.22 4.46
CA ILE A 145 10.23 -17.03 5.30
C ILE A 145 11.62 -16.87 5.89
N SER A 146 12.11 -15.64 5.92
CA SER A 146 13.32 -15.23 6.61
C SER A 146 13.04 -14.02 7.47
N ILE A 147 13.79 -13.81 8.52
CA ILE A 147 13.69 -12.61 9.36
C ILE A 147 15.06 -11.94 9.44
N VAL A 148 15.10 -10.68 9.07
CA VAL A 148 16.20 -9.76 9.30
C VAL A 148 15.74 -8.78 10.39
N THR A 149 16.55 -8.58 11.41
CA THR A 149 16.29 -7.58 12.46
C THR A 149 17.30 -6.47 12.40
N TYR A 150 16.88 -5.31 12.81
CA TYR A 150 17.75 -4.19 13.12
C TYR A 150 17.34 -3.54 14.44
N GLY A 151 18.33 -3.21 15.22
CA GLY A 151 18.22 -2.73 16.59
C GLY A 151 19.55 -3.03 17.27
N GLY A 152 20.47 -2.06 17.35
CA GLY A 152 21.86 -2.26 17.75
C GLY A 152 22.74 -2.87 16.65
N THR A 153 22.43 -4.05 16.14
CA THR A 153 23.11 -4.68 15.01
C THR A 153 22.11 -5.16 13.96
N VAL A 154 22.50 -5.07 12.69
CA VAL A 154 21.73 -5.69 11.59
C VAL A 154 22.16 -7.13 11.47
N GLY A 155 21.20 -8.04 11.47
CA GLY A 155 21.50 -9.47 11.36
C GLY A 155 20.33 -10.31 10.84
N ILE A 156 20.66 -11.48 10.29
CA ILE A 156 19.68 -12.49 9.95
C ILE A 156 19.27 -13.21 11.24
N TRP A 157 18.06 -12.94 11.71
CA TRP A 157 17.49 -13.53 12.92
C TRP A 157 16.96 -14.94 12.66
N LEU A 158 16.25 -15.12 11.55
CA LEU A 158 15.79 -16.42 11.09
C LEU A 158 16.31 -16.65 9.66
N GLN A 159 17.10 -17.69 9.48
CA GLN A 159 17.54 -18.14 8.15
C GLN A 159 16.34 -18.59 7.31
N PRO A 160 16.46 -18.63 5.97
CA PRO A 160 15.39 -19.11 5.09
C PRO A 160 14.80 -20.44 5.58
N THR A 161 13.52 -20.39 5.93
CA THR A 161 12.81 -21.49 6.59
C THR A 161 11.49 -21.75 5.84
N SER A 162 11.20 -23.03 5.57
CA SER A 162 9.93 -23.43 4.92
C SER A 162 8.73 -23.07 5.78
N GLY A 163 7.63 -22.63 5.16
CA GLY A 163 6.36 -22.39 5.81
C GLY A 163 5.74 -23.63 6.49
N ALA A 164 6.28 -24.83 6.22
CA ALA A 164 5.94 -26.06 6.94
C ALA A 164 6.49 -26.08 8.38
N GLU A 165 7.59 -25.37 8.66
CA GLU A 165 8.26 -25.31 9.96
C GLU A 165 7.66 -24.24 10.87
N LYS A 166 6.33 -24.23 11.02
CA LYS A 166 5.60 -23.16 11.72
C LYS A 166 6.02 -22.95 13.16
N GLU A 167 6.31 -24.01 13.88
CA GLU A 167 6.77 -23.96 15.27
C GLU A 167 8.11 -23.24 15.40
N LYS A 168 9.06 -23.54 14.53
CA LYS A 168 10.37 -22.89 14.48
C LYS A 168 10.24 -21.41 14.16
N ILE A 169 9.39 -21.05 13.19
CA ILE A 169 9.15 -19.67 12.80
C ILE A 169 8.48 -18.92 13.94
N THR A 170 7.43 -19.48 14.54
CA THR A 170 6.69 -18.88 15.66
C THR A 170 7.61 -18.63 16.86
N LYS A 171 8.42 -19.62 17.24
CA LYS A 171 9.40 -19.48 18.31
C LYS A 171 10.39 -18.36 18.04
N SER A 172 10.91 -18.26 16.82
CA SER A 172 11.82 -17.21 16.41
C SER A 172 11.18 -15.80 16.56
N ILE A 173 9.89 -15.65 16.23
CA ILE A 173 9.13 -14.40 16.42
C ILE A 173 8.95 -14.11 17.92
N GLU A 174 8.65 -15.11 18.72
CA GLU A 174 8.45 -14.95 20.19
C GLU A 174 9.71 -14.50 20.90
N GLU A 175 10.89 -14.92 20.42
CA GLU A 175 12.19 -14.56 20.99
C GLU A 175 12.67 -13.15 20.61
N LEU A 176 11.99 -12.45 19.68
CA LEU A 176 12.34 -11.07 19.34
C LEU A 176 12.23 -10.15 20.57
N THR A 177 13.24 -9.32 20.76
CA THR A 177 13.29 -8.32 21.83
C THR A 177 13.73 -6.98 21.28
N ALA A 178 13.20 -5.89 21.83
CA ALA A 178 13.55 -4.53 21.42
C ALA A 178 14.82 -4.09 22.13
N ILE A 179 15.91 -3.88 21.38
CA ILE A 179 17.22 -3.48 21.93
C ILE A 179 17.99 -2.64 20.91
N GLY A 180 18.59 -1.52 21.34
CA GLY A 180 19.62 -0.77 20.61
C GLY A 180 19.09 0.33 19.67
N ASP A 181 19.98 0.78 18.77
CA ASP A 181 19.76 1.89 17.84
C ASP A 181 19.29 1.42 16.45
N THR A 182 18.92 2.37 15.59
CA THR A 182 18.21 2.09 14.33
C THR A 182 19.06 2.35 13.06
N PRO A 183 19.94 1.41 12.61
CA PRO A 183 20.69 1.58 11.37
C PRO A 183 19.86 1.14 10.14
N GLY A 184 18.88 1.94 9.75
CA GLY A 184 17.85 1.54 8.80
C GLY A 184 18.30 1.21 7.37
N GLN A 185 19.25 1.97 6.80
CA GLN A 185 19.70 1.75 5.41
C GLN A 185 20.42 0.40 5.25
N SER A 186 21.34 0.09 6.14
CA SER A 186 22.07 -1.19 6.09
C SER A 186 21.13 -2.39 6.29
N ALA A 187 20.06 -2.20 7.04
CA ALA A 187 19.04 -3.21 7.27
C ALA A 187 18.22 -3.50 6.00
N ILE A 188 17.80 -2.47 5.28
CA ILE A 188 17.10 -2.64 3.98
C ILE A 188 18.01 -3.34 2.98
N MET A 189 19.27 -2.93 2.87
CA MET A 189 20.24 -3.60 2.00
C MET A 189 20.43 -5.07 2.36
N ALA A 190 20.51 -5.40 3.64
CA ALA A 190 20.64 -6.79 4.11
C ALA A 190 19.39 -7.62 3.75
N ALA A 191 18.19 -7.05 3.92
CA ALA A 191 16.94 -7.71 3.56
C ALA A 191 16.83 -7.98 2.05
N TYR A 192 17.14 -7.01 1.21
CA TYR A 192 17.15 -7.20 -0.24
C TYR A 192 18.24 -8.18 -0.69
N THR A 193 19.44 -8.13 -0.10
CA THR A 193 20.50 -9.09 -0.38
C THR A 193 20.03 -10.51 -0.08
N LEU A 194 19.36 -10.72 1.05
CA LEU A 194 18.80 -12.01 1.41
C LEU A 194 17.67 -12.41 0.46
N ALA A 195 16.76 -11.51 0.12
CA ALA A 195 15.66 -11.77 -0.80
C ALA A 195 16.14 -12.16 -2.19
N ASN A 196 17.19 -11.52 -2.69
CA ASN A 196 17.83 -11.87 -3.97
C ASN A 196 18.55 -13.23 -3.90
N LYS A 197 19.21 -13.53 -2.79
CA LYS A 197 19.87 -14.84 -2.58
C LYS A 197 18.87 -16.00 -2.56
N THR A 198 17.68 -15.77 -2.05
CA THR A 198 16.60 -16.76 -1.95
C THR A 198 15.52 -16.57 -3.01
N PHE A 199 15.82 -15.84 -4.07
CA PHE A 199 14.86 -15.46 -5.11
C PHE A 199 14.24 -16.69 -5.78
N ILE A 200 12.91 -16.70 -5.84
CA ILE A 200 12.13 -17.77 -6.48
C ILE A 200 11.69 -17.25 -7.86
N LYS A 201 12.29 -17.81 -8.92
CA LYS A 201 11.91 -17.46 -10.29
C LYS A 201 10.48 -17.88 -10.57
N GLY A 202 9.67 -16.93 -11.02
CA GLY A 202 8.23 -17.15 -11.26
C GLY A 202 7.39 -17.19 -9.99
N GLY A 203 8.00 -16.97 -8.82
CA GLY A 203 7.33 -16.83 -7.53
C GLY A 203 7.13 -15.38 -7.12
N SER A 204 6.52 -15.17 -5.96
CA SER A 204 6.40 -13.85 -5.33
C SER A 204 7.59 -13.62 -4.39
N ASN A 205 8.37 -12.55 -4.64
CA ASN A 205 9.53 -12.21 -3.82
C ASN A 205 9.29 -10.86 -3.17
N ARG A 206 9.27 -10.82 -1.83
CA ARG A 206 8.83 -9.63 -1.11
C ARG A 206 9.59 -9.40 0.19
N VAL A 207 10.07 -8.18 0.38
CA VAL A 207 10.51 -7.67 1.68
C VAL A 207 9.30 -7.04 2.37
N ILE A 208 9.10 -7.37 3.64
CA ILE A 208 8.04 -6.82 4.50
C ILE A 208 8.71 -6.06 5.63
N LEU A 209 8.76 -4.73 5.49
CA LEU A 209 9.30 -3.83 6.49
C LEU A 209 8.26 -3.55 7.56
N ALA A 210 8.57 -3.82 8.82
CA ALA A 210 7.71 -3.53 9.97
C ALA A 210 8.44 -2.62 10.97
N THR A 211 7.96 -1.39 11.16
CA THR A 211 8.63 -0.33 11.92
C THR A 211 7.64 0.73 12.43
N ASP A 212 8.05 1.52 13.41
CA ASP A 212 7.35 2.75 13.79
C ASP A 212 7.69 3.95 12.88
N GLY A 213 8.48 3.72 11.83
CA GLY A 213 8.89 4.74 10.87
C GLY A 213 10.05 5.63 11.33
N ASP A 214 10.50 5.52 12.57
CA ASP A 214 11.72 6.21 13.03
C ASP A 214 12.97 5.51 12.49
N PHE A 215 13.09 5.62 11.19
CA PHE A 215 14.04 4.93 10.38
C PHE A 215 15.25 5.83 10.14
N ASN A 216 16.28 5.67 10.95
CA ASN A 216 17.47 6.49 10.84
C ASN A 216 18.33 5.98 9.66
N VAL A 217 18.27 6.66 8.53
CA VAL A 217 19.01 6.31 7.31
C VAL A 217 20.44 6.81 7.31
N GLY A 218 20.92 7.36 8.43
CA GLY A 218 22.29 7.89 8.52
C GLY A 218 22.51 9.13 7.65
N ALA A 219 23.74 9.37 7.22
CA ALA A 219 24.09 10.46 6.32
C ALA A 219 23.69 10.24 4.86
N ALA A 220 23.29 9.03 4.50
CA ALA A 220 22.72 8.74 3.19
C ALA A 220 21.35 9.40 3.08
N SER A 221 21.15 10.15 2.02
CA SER A 221 19.92 10.87 1.80
C SER A 221 18.74 9.90 1.62
N GLU A 222 17.53 10.33 1.99
CA GLU A 222 16.30 9.59 1.64
C GLU A 222 16.27 9.22 0.16
N LYS A 223 16.84 10.05 -0.68
CA LYS A 223 16.99 9.82 -2.11
C LYS A 223 17.81 8.56 -2.45
N GLU A 224 18.94 8.32 -1.78
CA GLU A 224 19.75 7.11 -2.01
C GLU A 224 18.98 5.84 -1.63
N LEU A 225 18.16 5.91 -0.56
CA LEU A 225 17.29 4.82 -0.16
C LEU A 225 16.19 4.56 -1.19
N GLU A 226 15.56 5.62 -1.70
CA GLU A 226 14.56 5.51 -2.76
C GLU A 226 15.16 4.94 -4.06
N GLU A 227 16.36 5.37 -4.45
CA GLU A 227 17.08 4.84 -5.60
C GLU A 227 17.41 3.35 -5.43
N LEU A 228 17.86 2.94 -4.24
CA LEU A 228 18.10 1.54 -3.92
C LEU A 228 16.83 0.71 -4.07
N ILE A 229 15.73 1.13 -3.45
CA ILE A 229 14.46 0.41 -3.51
C ILE A 229 13.92 0.32 -4.94
N THR A 230 14.02 1.42 -5.70
CA THR A 230 13.61 1.46 -7.11
C THR A 230 14.43 0.48 -7.97
N LYS A 231 15.74 0.38 -7.72
CA LYS A 231 16.60 -0.60 -8.38
C LYS A 231 16.23 -2.04 -8.01
N GLU A 232 16.00 -2.31 -6.74
CA GLU A 232 15.65 -3.65 -6.27
C GLU A 232 14.26 -4.09 -6.78
N ARG A 233 13.30 -3.17 -6.88
CA ARG A 233 12.01 -3.41 -7.54
C ARG A 233 12.18 -3.97 -8.96
N GLN A 234 13.13 -3.45 -9.72
CA GLN A 234 13.42 -3.92 -11.09
C GLN A 234 13.94 -5.36 -11.13
N SER A 235 14.52 -5.86 -10.03
CA SER A 235 14.93 -7.26 -9.89
C SER A 235 13.75 -8.22 -9.62
N GLY A 236 12.54 -7.68 -9.38
CA GLY A 236 11.34 -8.45 -9.04
C GLY A 236 11.17 -8.73 -7.55
N VAL A 237 11.89 -8.00 -6.69
CA VAL A 237 11.69 -8.03 -5.23
C VAL A 237 10.94 -6.76 -4.81
N TYR A 238 9.73 -6.93 -4.30
CA TYR A 238 8.85 -5.83 -3.90
C TYR A 238 8.93 -5.52 -2.41
N LEU A 239 8.53 -4.30 -2.02
CA LEU A 239 8.58 -3.85 -0.63
C LEU A 239 7.19 -3.48 -0.13
N THR A 240 6.69 -4.22 0.87
CA THR A 240 5.49 -3.84 1.64
C THR A 240 5.91 -3.23 2.98
N CYS A 241 5.28 -2.13 3.39
CA CYS A 241 5.53 -1.48 4.66
C CYS A 241 4.35 -1.66 5.61
N LEU A 242 4.66 -2.07 6.85
CA LEU A 242 3.72 -2.18 7.95
C LEU A 242 4.13 -1.18 9.04
N GLY A 243 3.37 -0.11 9.19
CA GLY A 243 3.59 0.90 10.21
C GLY A 243 2.89 0.55 11.53
N VAL A 244 3.53 0.83 12.64
CA VAL A 244 2.98 0.66 14.00
C VAL A 244 3.36 1.82 14.91
N GLY A 245 2.70 1.91 16.06
CA GLY A 245 3.09 2.86 17.10
C GLY A 245 2.55 4.27 16.89
N MET A 246 3.01 5.20 17.73
CA MET A 246 2.57 6.59 17.74
C MET A 246 3.63 7.50 18.35
N GLY A 247 3.42 8.83 18.22
CA GLY A 247 4.26 9.87 18.84
C GLY A 247 5.46 10.27 18.00
N ASN A 248 6.17 9.33 17.38
CA ASN A 248 7.28 9.59 16.46
C ASN A 248 7.08 8.88 15.10
N PHE A 249 5.86 8.57 14.78
CA PHE A 249 5.51 7.83 13.58
C PHE A 249 5.78 8.63 12.29
N LYS A 250 6.41 7.99 11.29
CA LYS A 250 6.82 8.63 10.02
C LYS A 250 6.01 8.06 8.85
N ASP A 251 4.72 8.40 8.83
CA ASP A 251 3.75 7.94 7.82
C ASP A 251 4.22 8.23 6.39
N SER A 252 4.57 9.48 6.10
CA SER A 252 5.03 9.91 4.78
C SER A 252 6.21 9.11 4.25
N LYS A 253 7.14 8.72 5.13
CA LYS A 253 8.30 7.93 4.76
C LYS A 253 7.92 6.51 4.36
N LEU A 254 7.09 5.84 5.16
CA LEU A 254 6.66 4.47 4.88
C LEU A 254 5.81 4.38 3.62
N GLU A 255 4.94 5.38 3.40
CA GLU A 255 4.17 5.52 2.17
C GLU A 255 5.08 5.64 0.95
N THR A 256 6.08 6.53 1.00
CA THR A 256 7.06 6.71 -0.09
C THR A 256 7.85 5.44 -0.37
N LEU A 257 8.36 4.76 0.67
CA LEU A 257 9.13 3.52 0.51
C LEU A 257 8.29 2.41 -0.13
N ALA A 258 7.05 2.21 0.31
CA ALA A 258 6.15 1.22 -0.26
C ALA A 258 5.83 1.54 -1.74
N LYS A 259 5.55 2.80 -2.06
CA LYS A 259 5.31 3.26 -3.45
C LYS A 259 6.52 2.98 -4.35
N LYS A 260 7.73 3.35 -3.91
CA LYS A 260 8.98 3.10 -4.66
C LYS A 260 9.29 1.61 -4.79
N GLY A 261 8.91 0.81 -3.80
CA GLY A 261 9.09 -0.64 -3.80
C GLY A 261 8.01 -1.43 -4.51
N ASN A 262 7.06 -0.78 -5.19
CA ASN A 262 5.91 -1.39 -5.86
C ASN A 262 5.13 -2.35 -4.93
N GLY A 263 4.90 -1.93 -3.71
CA GLY A 263 4.16 -2.69 -2.70
C GLY A 263 3.11 -1.84 -1.99
N ASN A 264 2.54 -2.39 -0.95
CA ASN A 264 1.46 -1.77 -0.21
C ASN A 264 1.96 -1.18 1.12
N TYR A 265 1.27 -0.17 1.61
CA TYR A 265 1.47 0.39 2.93
C TYR A 265 0.21 0.23 3.78
N ALA A 266 0.35 -0.35 4.95
CA ALA A 266 -0.70 -0.47 5.95
C ALA A 266 -0.21 0.04 7.31
N TYR A 267 -1.11 0.66 8.06
CA TYR A 267 -0.88 1.04 9.45
C TYR A 267 -1.67 0.12 10.38
N ILE A 268 -0.98 -0.55 11.29
CA ILE A 268 -1.56 -1.52 12.22
C ILE A 268 -1.71 -0.84 13.58
N ASP A 269 -2.92 -0.40 13.90
CA ASP A 269 -3.26 0.22 15.17
C ASP A 269 -3.64 -0.80 16.25
N ASP A 270 -4.17 -1.94 15.83
CA ASP A 270 -4.57 -3.03 16.73
C ASP A 270 -4.47 -4.41 16.07
N LEU A 271 -4.75 -5.47 16.86
CA LEU A 271 -4.70 -6.85 16.37
C LEU A 271 -5.80 -7.17 15.34
N LYS A 272 -6.94 -6.46 15.36
CA LYS A 272 -8.01 -6.66 14.38
C LYS A 272 -7.59 -6.14 13.01
N GLU A 273 -6.86 -5.01 12.99
CA GLU A 273 -6.26 -4.51 11.76
C GLU A 273 -5.17 -5.45 11.24
N ALA A 274 -4.33 -5.98 12.14
CA ALA A 274 -3.34 -6.99 11.77
C ALA A 274 -4.00 -8.24 11.15
N GLU A 275 -5.09 -8.74 11.74
CA GLU A 275 -5.85 -9.85 11.18
C GLU A 275 -6.45 -9.51 9.81
N LYS A 276 -6.97 -8.29 9.64
CA LYS A 276 -7.49 -7.83 8.35
C LYS A 276 -6.40 -7.85 7.28
N VAL A 277 -5.26 -7.19 7.51
CA VAL A 277 -4.19 -7.01 6.54
C VAL A 277 -3.45 -8.32 6.24
N LEU A 278 -3.12 -9.10 7.28
CA LEU A 278 -2.22 -10.26 7.18
C LEU A 278 -2.94 -11.61 7.03
N VAL A 279 -4.26 -11.63 7.18
CA VAL A 279 -5.05 -12.86 7.07
C VAL A 279 -6.20 -12.70 6.09
N LYS A 280 -7.15 -11.78 6.36
CA LYS A 280 -8.37 -11.64 5.56
C LYS A 280 -8.09 -11.06 4.16
N GLU A 281 -7.19 -10.10 4.08
CA GLU A 281 -6.76 -9.46 2.84
C GLU A 281 -5.37 -9.94 2.37
N LEU A 282 -4.94 -11.11 2.83
CA LEU A 282 -3.63 -11.67 2.51
C LEU A 282 -3.35 -11.68 1.00
N THR A 283 -4.33 -12.12 0.21
CA THR A 283 -4.19 -12.19 -1.25
C THR A 283 -4.15 -10.81 -1.88
N GLN A 284 -4.86 -9.84 -1.32
CA GLN A 284 -4.86 -8.45 -1.79
C GLN A 284 -3.56 -7.73 -1.46
N THR A 285 -2.95 -8.09 -0.33
CA THR A 285 -1.75 -7.43 0.20
C THR A 285 -0.45 -7.97 -0.43
N PHE A 286 -0.38 -9.26 -0.70
CA PHE A 286 0.88 -9.92 -1.06
C PHE A 286 0.90 -10.57 -2.45
N TYR A 287 -0.25 -10.69 -3.13
CA TYR A 287 -0.32 -11.34 -4.44
C TYR A 287 -0.94 -10.42 -5.47
N ALA A 288 -0.11 -9.81 -6.30
CA ALA A 288 -0.55 -8.98 -7.40
C ALA A 288 -1.17 -9.81 -8.52
N VAL A 289 -2.24 -9.29 -9.10
CA VAL A 289 -2.83 -9.78 -10.36
C VAL A 289 -2.16 -9.10 -11.54
N ALA A 290 -1.75 -7.85 -11.35
CA ALA A 290 -1.00 -7.07 -12.33
C ALA A 290 -0.14 -6.02 -11.64
N ASP A 291 0.97 -5.72 -12.29
CA ASP A 291 1.92 -4.67 -11.93
C ASP A 291 1.78 -3.48 -12.88
N ASP A 292 2.23 -2.33 -12.43
CA ASP A 292 2.28 -1.10 -13.22
C ASP A 292 0.92 -0.69 -13.80
N VAL A 293 -0.13 -0.82 -12.96
CA VAL A 293 -1.52 -0.57 -13.36
C VAL A 293 -1.91 0.88 -13.12
N PHE A 294 -2.41 1.52 -14.14
CA PHE A 294 -2.99 2.86 -14.05
C PHE A 294 -4.29 2.95 -14.85
N MET A 295 -5.15 3.88 -14.45
CA MET A 295 -6.38 4.22 -15.14
C MET A 295 -6.14 5.43 -16.03
N ASN A 296 -6.64 5.36 -17.27
CA ASN A 296 -6.77 6.51 -18.16
C ASN A 296 -8.23 6.71 -18.50
N ILE A 297 -8.73 7.93 -18.33
CA ILE A 297 -10.12 8.32 -18.61
C ILE A 297 -10.11 9.47 -19.59
N GLN A 298 -10.96 9.34 -20.62
CA GLN A 298 -11.20 10.39 -21.59
C GLN A 298 -12.61 10.95 -21.41
N PHE A 299 -12.70 12.22 -21.08
CA PHE A 299 -13.98 12.95 -20.97
C PHE A 299 -14.40 13.55 -22.31
N ASN A 300 -15.70 13.53 -22.59
CA ASN A 300 -16.26 14.19 -23.77
C ASN A 300 -16.53 15.67 -23.46
N PRO A 301 -15.79 16.63 -24.05
CA PRO A 301 -15.94 18.05 -23.75
C PRO A 301 -17.28 18.66 -24.18
N LYS A 302 -18.03 17.97 -25.06
CA LYS A 302 -19.39 18.39 -25.43
C LYS A 302 -20.41 18.16 -24.30
N LEU A 303 -20.12 17.22 -23.41
CA LEU A 303 -21.00 16.85 -22.29
C LEU A 303 -20.49 17.38 -20.96
N ILE A 304 -19.17 17.47 -20.79
CA ILE A 304 -18.50 17.79 -19.55
C ILE A 304 -17.68 19.05 -19.73
N LYS A 305 -17.94 20.05 -18.91
CA LYS A 305 -17.21 21.32 -18.90
C LYS A 305 -15.89 21.18 -18.11
N GLU A 306 -16.01 20.67 -16.90
CA GLU A 306 -14.88 20.51 -15.98
C GLU A 306 -15.04 19.22 -15.17
N TYR A 307 -13.92 18.67 -14.73
CA TYR A 307 -13.88 17.51 -13.82
C TYR A 307 -12.80 17.69 -12.75
N ARG A 308 -12.98 17.02 -11.61
CA ARG A 308 -11.99 16.97 -10.53
C ARG A 308 -11.95 15.57 -9.93
N LEU A 309 -10.78 14.94 -9.91
CA LEU A 309 -10.56 13.67 -9.20
C LEU A 309 -10.51 13.94 -7.68
N ILE A 310 -11.25 13.16 -6.90
CA ILE A 310 -11.27 13.23 -5.43
C ILE A 310 -10.20 12.28 -4.88
N GLY A 311 -9.26 12.85 -4.12
CA GLY A 311 -8.10 12.10 -3.66
C GLY A 311 -7.19 11.71 -4.82
N PHE A 312 -6.32 10.73 -4.60
CA PHE A 312 -5.30 10.26 -5.51
C PHE A 312 -4.28 11.35 -5.92
N ASP A 313 -3.10 10.91 -6.26
CA ASP A 313 -2.09 11.79 -6.87
C ASP A 313 -2.42 11.95 -8.36
N ASN A 314 -3.11 13.04 -8.70
CA ASN A 314 -3.44 13.36 -10.09
C ASN A 314 -2.23 13.99 -10.79
N ARG A 315 -1.43 13.17 -11.43
CA ARG A 315 -0.27 13.61 -12.21
C ARG A 315 -0.69 14.11 -13.60
N ARG A 316 -1.50 15.16 -13.63
CA ARG A 316 -1.94 15.79 -14.87
C ARG A 316 -0.78 16.13 -15.79
N ASP A 317 0.33 16.61 -15.24
CA ASP A 317 1.52 16.96 -16.02
C ASP A 317 2.16 15.72 -16.64
N ALA A 318 2.12 14.57 -15.99
CA ALA A 318 2.59 13.31 -16.55
C ALA A 318 1.68 12.77 -17.67
N VAL A 319 0.38 13.05 -17.61
CA VAL A 319 -0.56 12.69 -18.70
C VAL A 319 -0.43 13.64 -19.88
N ALA A 320 -0.11 14.91 -19.63
CA ALA A 320 0.11 15.93 -20.67
C ALA A 320 1.48 15.84 -21.35
N ASP A 321 2.48 15.35 -20.62
CA ASP A 321 3.86 15.17 -21.09
C ASP A 321 4.21 13.68 -21.17
N SER A 322 4.25 13.16 -22.40
CA SER A 322 4.59 11.75 -22.67
C SER A 322 6.02 11.36 -22.27
N THR A 323 6.85 12.31 -21.83
CA THR A 323 8.20 12.06 -21.29
C THR A 323 8.20 11.76 -19.79
N ILE A 324 7.09 12.00 -19.09
CA ILE A 324 6.95 11.69 -17.68
C ILE A 324 6.26 10.33 -17.56
N ASP A 325 7.00 9.32 -17.12
CA ASP A 325 6.44 8.00 -16.83
C ASP A 325 5.45 8.09 -15.67
N LEU A 326 4.17 7.77 -15.94
CA LEU A 326 3.19 7.46 -14.92
C LEU A 326 3.60 6.13 -14.29
N GLU A 327 4.19 6.19 -13.09
CA GLU A 327 4.42 4.97 -12.32
C GLU A 327 3.06 4.38 -11.92
N GLY A 328 2.70 3.25 -12.53
CA GLY A 328 1.57 2.45 -12.11
C GLY A 328 1.84 1.79 -10.76
N GLY A 329 0.83 1.15 -10.20
CA GLY A 329 0.95 0.43 -8.94
C GLY A 329 0.61 -1.04 -9.08
N GLU A 330 0.93 -1.80 -8.04
CA GLU A 330 0.52 -3.20 -7.92
C GLU A 330 -0.98 -3.28 -7.59
N LEU A 331 -1.74 -4.06 -8.34
CA LEU A 331 -3.15 -4.34 -8.02
C LEU A 331 -3.29 -5.77 -7.50
N GLY A 332 -3.63 -5.87 -6.21
CA GLY A 332 -3.73 -7.14 -5.50
C GLY A 332 -4.94 -7.98 -5.90
N SER A 333 -4.82 -9.28 -5.74
CA SER A 333 -5.86 -10.25 -6.02
C SER A 333 -7.14 -10.00 -5.22
N GLY A 334 -8.27 -9.89 -5.93
CA GLY A 334 -9.57 -9.65 -5.31
C GLY A 334 -9.74 -8.23 -4.75
N ASN A 335 -8.84 -7.31 -5.11
CA ASN A 335 -8.98 -5.92 -4.72
C ASN A 335 -10.05 -5.20 -5.54
N SER A 336 -10.72 -4.24 -4.93
CA SER A 336 -11.67 -3.33 -5.57
C SER A 336 -11.20 -1.91 -5.32
N VAL A 337 -11.01 -1.15 -6.40
CA VAL A 337 -10.58 0.25 -6.32
C VAL A 337 -11.70 1.14 -6.84
N LEU A 338 -12.15 2.07 -5.99
CA LEU A 338 -13.12 3.10 -6.29
C LEU A 338 -12.40 4.44 -6.47
N ALA A 339 -12.72 5.13 -7.55
CA ALA A 339 -12.33 6.51 -7.78
C ALA A 339 -13.58 7.36 -8.05
N TYR A 340 -13.56 8.59 -7.55
CA TYR A 340 -14.66 9.52 -7.66
C TYR A 340 -14.22 10.78 -8.37
N PHE A 341 -15.01 11.21 -9.35
CA PHE A 341 -14.83 12.50 -10.02
C PHE A 341 -16.03 13.39 -9.78
N GLU A 342 -15.80 14.60 -9.32
CA GLU A 342 -16.81 15.66 -9.46
C GLU A 342 -16.84 16.13 -10.90
N ILE A 343 -18.02 16.20 -11.46
CA ILE A 343 -18.27 16.56 -12.86
C ILE A 343 -19.10 17.84 -12.91
N VAL A 344 -18.60 18.85 -13.59
CA VAL A 344 -19.37 20.02 -13.97
C VAL A 344 -19.95 19.78 -15.36
N PRO A 345 -21.29 19.70 -15.50
CA PRO A 345 -21.92 19.47 -16.80
C PRO A 345 -21.66 20.62 -17.78
N GLY A 346 -21.45 20.29 -19.04
CA GLY A 346 -21.33 21.25 -20.14
C GLY A 346 -22.69 21.72 -20.69
N SER A 347 -23.76 20.94 -20.46
CA SER A 347 -25.13 21.21 -20.83
C SER A 347 -26.08 20.45 -19.93
N ASP A 348 -27.36 20.86 -19.86
CA ASP A 348 -28.43 20.22 -19.08
C ASP A 348 -28.75 18.78 -19.58
N GLN A 349 -28.10 18.30 -20.61
CA GLN A 349 -28.33 16.96 -21.16
C GLN A 349 -27.76 15.82 -20.30
N LEU A 350 -26.80 16.11 -19.43
CA LEU A 350 -26.20 15.08 -18.57
C LEU A 350 -27.16 14.49 -17.52
N PHE A 351 -28.24 15.22 -17.22
CA PHE A 351 -29.22 14.83 -16.19
C PHE A 351 -30.59 14.43 -16.78
N LYS A 352 -30.70 14.22 -18.10
CA LYS A 352 -31.99 14.04 -18.78
C LYS A 352 -32.36 12.61 -19.11
N ASP A 353 -31.56 11.59 -18.68
CA ASP A 353 -31.90 10.17 -18.91
C ASP A 353 -32.02 9.39 -17.60
#